data_03f70deed993864c81f47fd2ac5e2e40
#
_entry.id   03f70deed993864c81f47fd2ac5e2e40
#
_cell.length_a   1.000
_cell.length_b   1.000
_cell.length_c   1.000
_cell.angle_alpha   90.00
_cell.angle_beta   90.00
_cell.angle_gamma   90.00
#
_symmetry.space_group_name_H-M   'P 1'
#
loop_
_entity.id
_entity.type
_entity.pdbx_description
1 polymer ?
#
loop_
_entity_poly.entity_id
_entity_poly.type
_entity_poly.pdbx_seq_one_letter_code
_entity_poly.pdbx_strand_id
1 'polypeptide(L)'
;MFIEKYPFPFYFYIVTNQNKTVLYCGMTNNLYAQLEEHENSRGNRKTFAGRYNCHYLICYEGLDSVNDTIRREKEVKKWNRMKKESLINSLNDEWSFLNDNEIFDHGV
;
A
#
# COMPACT_ATOMS: atom_id res chain seq x y z
N MET A 1 12.11 3.54 -18.67
CA MET A 1 12.58 3.56 -17.28
C MET A 1 11.40 3.69 -16.33
N PHE A 2 11.25 2.77 -15.49
CA PHE A 2 10.06 2.75 -14.65
C PHE A 2 10.11 3.75 -13.49
N ILE A 3 11.26 4.37 -13.21
CA ILE A 3 11.37 5.37 -12.16
C ILE A 3 10.37 6.51 -12.38
N GLU A 4 10.13 6.87 -13.63
CA GLU A 4 9.21 7.97 -13.93
C GLU A 4 7.77 7.61 -13.63
N LYS A 5 7.47 6.33 -13.48
CA LYS A 5 6.15 5.87 -13.14
C LYS A 5 5.82 6.15 -11.66
N TYR A 6 6.85 6.31 -10.83
CA TYR A 6 6.67 6.53 -9.40
C TYR A 6 7.50 7.74 -8.98
N PRO A 7 7.07 8.95 -9.41
CA PRO A 7 7.92 10.13 -9.27
C PRO A 7 7.97 10.75 -7.89
N PHE A 8 7.19 10.26 -6.95
CA PHE A 8 7.11 10.87 -5.63
C PHE A 8 8.17 10.30 -4.71
N PRO A 9 8.72 11.13 -3.80
CA PRO A 9 9.71 10.63 -2.85
C PRO A 9 9.11 9.78 -1.75
N PHE A 10 7.81 9.92 -1.47
CA PHE A 10 7.16 9.19 -0.38
C PHE A 10 5.80 8.69 -0.81
N TYR A 11 5.38 7.60 -0.22
CA TYR A 11 4.08 6.99 -0.51
C TYR A 11 3.37 6.58 0.78
N PHE A 12 2.08 6.89 0.83
CA PHE A 12 1.15 6.23 1.72
C PHE A 12 0.54 5.07 0.93
N TYR A 13 0.32 3.93 1.57
CA TYR A 13 -0.24 2.78 0.86
C TYR A 13 -1.11 1.94 1.78
N ILE A 14 -2.00 1.15 1.17
CA ILE A 14 -2.78 0.14 1.87
C ILE A 14 -2.53 -1.20 1.18
N VAL A 15 -2.16 -2.20 1.96
CA VAL A 15 -2.06 -3.58 1.50
C VAL A 15 -3.14 -4.41 2.17
N THR A 16 -3.50 -5.52 1.53
CA THR A 16 -4.57 -6.38 2.00
C THR A 16 -4.16 -7.84 1.83
N ASN A 17 -4.91 -8.74 2.45
CA ASN A 17 -4.73 -10.17 2.24
C ASN A 17 -5.50 -10.62 1.00
N GLN A 18 -5.33 -11.88 0.62
CA GLN A 18 -5.92 -12.40 -0.60
C GLN A 18 -7.45 -12.24 -0.62
N ASN A 19 -8.10 -12.42 0.50
CA ASN A 19 -9.56 -12.32 0.58
C ASN A 19 -10.06 -10.91 0.84
N LYS A 20 -9.15 -9.94 0.93
CA LYS A 20 -9.50 -8.52 1.13
C LYS A 20 -10.28 -8.28 2.42
N THR A 21 -9.99 -9.08 3.44
CA THR A 21 -10.67 -8.97 4.72
C THR A 21 -9.92 -8.11 5.73
N VAL A 22 -8.63 -7.91 5.54
CA VAL A 22 -7.79 -7.13 6.44
C VAL A 22 -7.11 -6.04 5.64
N LEU A 23 -7.08 -4.82 6.16
CA LEU A 23 -6.42 -3.69 5.54
C LEU A 23 -5.29 -3.22 6.45
N TYR A 24 -4.10 -3.06 5.88
CA TYR A 24 -2.96 -2.55 6.61
C TYR A 24 -2.44 -1.29 5.92
N CYS A 25 -2.32 -0.19 6.68
CA CYS A 25 -1.86 1.10 6.18
C CYS A 25 -0.39 1.29 6.54
N GLY A 26 0.38 1.80 5.59
CA GLY A 26 1.78 2.07 5.84
C GLY A 26 2.28 3.25 5.02
N MET A 27 3.54 3.60 5.23
CA MET A 27 4.21 4.61 4.45
C MET A 27 5.62 4.15 4.12
N THR A 28 6.16 4.63 3.01
CA THR A 28 7.49 4.22 2.59
C THR A 28 8.08 5.26 1.65
N ASN A 29 9.40 5.26 1.53
CA ASN A 29 10.08 6.03 0.50
C ASN A 29 10.44 5.16 -0.70
N ASN A 30 10.08 3.88 -0.69
CA ASN A 30 10.35 2.97 -1.79
C ASN A 30 9.27 1.90 -1.82
N LEU A 31 8.24 2.15 -2.63
CA LEU A 31 7.06 1.29 -2.63
C LEU A 31 7.40 -0.12 -3.10
N TYR A 32 8.24 -0.24 -4.12
CA TYR A 32 8.62 -1.55 -4.63
C TYR A 32 9.29 -2.40 -3.56
N ALA A 33 10.29 -1.83 -2.90
CA ALA A 33 11.03 -2.56 -1.87
C ALA A 33 10.13 -2.92 -0.70
N GLN A 34 9.21 -2.02 -0.34
CA GLN A 34 8.30 -2.28 0.77
C GLN A 34 7.36 -3.43 0.46
N LEU A 35 6.85 -3.49 -0.76
CA LEU A 35 5.96 -4.58 -1.15
C LEU A 35 6.69 -5.90 -1.18
N GLU A 36 7.93 -5.90 -1.64
CA GLU A 36 8.76 -7.10 -1.63
C GLU A 36 8.98 -7.57 -0.19
N GLU A 37 9.22 -6.64 0.72
CA GLU A 37 9.39 -6.96 2.13
C GLU A 37 8.12 -7.56 2.72
N HIS A 38 6.95 -6.98 2.40
CA HIS A 38 5.68 -7.52 2.87
C HIS A 38 5.47 -8.94 2.37
N GLU A 39 5.80 -9.20 1.12
CA GLU A 39 5.63 -10.54 0.57
C GLU A 39 6.57 -11.53 1.27
N ASN A 40 7.82 -11.12 1.50
CA ASN A 40 8.78 -11.98 2.16
C ASN A 40 8.43 -12.23 3.62
N SER A 41 7.65 -11.34 4.23
CA SER A 41 7.27 -11.43 5.64
C SER A 41 5.93 -12.13 5.85
N ARG A 42 5.28 -12.58 4.78
CA ARG A 42 3.96 -13.18 4.95
C ARG A 42 4.06 -14.39 5.87
N GLY A 43 3.09 -14.49 6.77
CA GLY A 43 3.09 -15.55 7.77
C GLY A 43 3.94 -15.25 8.98
N ASN A 44 4.68 -14.15 9.00
CA ASN A 44 5.50 -13.76 10.15
C ASN A 44 4.57 -13.20 11.23
N ARG A 45 4.42 -13.93 12.32
CA ARG A 45 3.46 -13.57 13.37
C ARG A 45 3.92 -12.41 14.23
N LYS A 46 5.15 -11.94 14.05
CA LYS A 46 5.68 -10.81 14.82
C LYS A 46 5.22 -9.46 14.29
N THR A 47 4.75 -9.40 13.04
CA THR A 47 4.24 -8.17 12.46
C THR A 47 2.76 -8.33 12.16
N PHE A 48 2.02 -7.20 12.20
CA PHE A 48 0.61 -7.24 11.85
C PHE A 48 0.41 -7.70 10.41
N ALA A 49 1.11 -7.05 9.48
CA ALA A 49 0.96 -7.39 8.07
C ALA A 49 1.33 -8.83 7.78
N GLY A 50 2.41 -9.33 8.40
CA GLY A 50 2.82 -10.72 8.20
C GLY A 50 1.84 -11.70 8.78
N ARG A 51 1.34 -11.40 9.98
CA ARG A 51 0.37 -12.27 10.65
C ARG A 51 -0.87 -12.51 9.80
N TYR A 52 -1.36 -11.46 9.15
CA TYR A 52 -2.58 -11.54 8.36
C TYR A 52 -2.32 -11.65 6.87
N ASN A 53 -1.07 -11.86 6.48
CA ASN A 53 -0.68 -12.05 5.07
C ASN A 53 -1.06 -10.88 4.18
N CYS A 54 -0.89 -9.66 4.70
CA CYS A 54 -1.21 -8.44 3.95
C CYS A 54 -0.01 -8.04 3.10
N HIS A 55 0.04 -8.50 1.87
CA HIS A 55 1.12 -8.14 0.96
C HIS A 55 0.63 -7.76 -0.45
N TYR A 56 -0.67 -7.69 -0.64
CA TYR A 56 -1.24 -7.27 -1.91
C TYR A 56 -1.57 -5.78 -1.84
N LEU A 57 -0.97 -5.01 -2.73
CA LEU A 57 -1.21 -3.57 -2.78
C LEU A 57 -2.59 -3.30 -3.35
N ILE A 58 -3.38 -2.51 -2.63
CA ILE A 58 -4.74 -2.20 -3.05
C ILE A 58 -4.91 -0.73 -3.40
N CYS A 59 -4.13 0.17 -2.80
CA CYS A 59 -4.09 1.57 -3.24
C CYS A 59 -2.87 2.26 -2.66
N TYR A 60 -2.50 3.40 -3.27
CA TYR A 60 -1.38 4.19 -2.79
C TYR A 60 -1.57 5.64 -3.20
N GLU A 61 -0.87 6.53 -2.50
CA GLU A 61 -0.83 7.96 -2.79
C GLU A 61 0.61 8.42 -2.73
N GLY A 62 1.04 9.21 -3.72
CA GLY A 62 2.36 9.81 -3.72
C GLY A 62 2.34 11.16 -3.02
N LEU A 63 3.36 11.46 -2.23
CA LEU A 63 3.45 12.70 -1.48
C LEU A 63 4.87 13.25 -1.57
N ASP A 64 5.00 14.57 -1.44
CA ASP A 64 6.27 15.26 -1.64
C ASP A 64 7.10 15.35 -0.37
N SER A 65 6.50 15.27 0.81
CA SER A 65 7.23 15.45 2.04
C SER A 65 6.96 14.31 3.00
N VAL A 66 7.98 14.01 3.82
CA VAL A 66 7.85 12.94 4.81
C VAL A 66 6.80 13.32 5.87
N ASN A 67 6.73 14.59 6.22
CA ASN A 67 5.79 15.03 7.24
C ASN A 67 4.34 14.88 6.80
N ASP A 68 4.06 15.19 5.54
CA ASP A 68 2.71 15.00 4.98
C ASP A 68 2.36 13.52 4.93
N THR A 69 3.34 12.70 4.59
CA THR A 69 3.12 11.26 4.50
C THR A 69 2.82 10.66 5.88
N ILE A 70 3.57 11.08 6.89
CA ILE A 70 3.34 10.63 8.26
C ILE A 70 1.93 11.04 8.72
N ARG A 71 1.54 12.28 8.43
CA ARG A 71 0.22 12.79 8.79
C ARG A 71 -0.88 11.97 8.12
N ARG A 72 -0.70 11.69 6.83
CA ARG A 72 -1.70 10.93 6.06
C ARG A 72 -1.85 9.52 6.61
N GLU A 73 -0.75 8.85 6.90
CA GLU A 73 -0.79 7.50 7.42
C GLU A 73 -1.50 7.47 8.77
N LYS A 74 -1.16 8.41 9.66
CA LYS A 74 -1.81 8.48 10.96
C LYS A 74 -3.30 8.78 10.85
N GLU A 75 -3.66 9.66 9.93
CA GLU A 75 -5.05 10.00 9.70
C GLU A 75 -5.87 8.79 9.25
N VAL A 76 -5.39 8.10 8.22
CA VAL A 76 -6.13 7.00 7.64
C VAL A 76 -6.19 5.80 8.59
N LYS A 77 -5.13 5.58 9.36
CA LYS A 77 -5.13 4.49 10.33
C LYS A 77 -6.26 4.61 11.35
N LYS A 78 -6.68 5.83 11.66
CA LYS A 78 -7.75 6.07 12.63
C LYS A 78 -9.15 5.91 12.05
N TRP A 79 -9.27 5.86 10.73
CA TRP A 79 -10.57 5.73 10.09
C TRP A 79 -11.18 4.35 10.35
N ASN A 80 -12.51 4.31 10.37
CA ASN A 80 -13.20 3.02 10.39
C ASN A 80 -13.07 2.34 9.02
N ARG A 81 -13.50 1.11 8.95
CA ARG A 81 -13.40 0.30 7.73
C ARG A 81 -14.10 0.94 6.55
N MET A 82 -15.31 1.44 6.78
CA MET A 82 -16.11 2.02 5.71
C MET A 82 -15.39 3.19 5.05
N LYS A 83 -14.76 4.04 5.86
CA LYS A 83 -14.06 5.21 5.33
C LYS A 83 -12.81 4.81 4.56
N LYS A 84 -12.10 3.79 5.03
CA LYS A 84 -10.97 3.24 4.30
C LYS A 84 -11.41 2.66 2.97
N GLU A 85 -12.53 1.95 2.96
CA GLU A 85 -13.07 1.39 1.72
C GLU A 85 -13.46 2.48 0.74
N SER A 86 -13.99 3.58 1.22
CA SER A 86 -14.32 4.71 0.34
C SER A 86 -13.08 5.26 -0.34
N LEU A 87 -11.97 5.37 0.40
CA LEU A 87 -10.71 5.81 -0.20
C LEU A 87 -10.24 4.81 -1.26
N ILE A 88 -10.29 3.53 -0.95
CA ILE A 88 -9.88 2.51 -1.91
C ILE A 88 -10.76 2.57 -3.15
N ASN A 89 -12.07 2.71 -2.96
CA ASN A 89 -12.99 2.78 -4.10
C ASN A 89 -12.69 3.98 -5.00
N SER A 90 -12.24 5.09 -4.42
CA SER A 90 -11.95 6.28 -5.22
C SER A 90 -10.65 6.14 -6.02
N LEU A 91 -9.72 5.29 -5.57
CA LEU A 91 -8.42 5.13 -6.22
C LEU A 91 -8.32 3.83 -7.02
N ASN A 92 -9.11 2.83 -6.68
CA ASN A 92 -9.04 1.51 -7.27
C ASN A 92 -10.41 0.84 -7.08
N ASP A 93 -11.39 1.27 -7.87
CA ASP A 93 -12.78 0.87 -7.66
C ASP A 93 -13.01 -0.63 -7.85
N GLU A 94 -12.16 -1.30 -8.57
CA GLU A 94 -12.27 -2.74 -8.78
C GLU A 94 -11.54 -3.56 -7.72
N TRP A 95 -10.81 -2.90 -6.84
CA TRP A 95 -10.02 -3.57 -5.80
C TRP A 95 -9.03 -4.56 -6.39
N SER A 96 -8.47 -4.22 -7.55
CA SER A 96 -7.46 -5.06 -8.19
C SER A 96 -6.18 -5.04 -7.38
N PHE A 97 -5.47 -6.16 -7.39
CA PHE A 97 -4.13 -6.18 -6.79
C PHE A 97 -3.18 -5.46 -7.73
N LEU A 98 -2.52 -4.43 -7.22
CA LEU A 98 -1.72 -3.52 -8.03
C LEU A 98 -0.26 -3.90 -8.11
N ASN A 99 0.17 -4.94 -7.39
CA ASN A 99 1.57 -5.30 -7.31
C ASN A 99 2.22 -5.44 -8.68
N ASP A 100 1.62 -6.22 -9.54
CA ASP A 100 2.24 -6.54 -10.84
C ASP A 100 1.92 -5.49 -11.90
N ASN A 101 0.70 -4.98 -11.89
CA ASN A 101 0.23 -4.11 -12.95
C ASN A 101 0.67 -2.67 -12.78
N GLU A 102 0.78 -2.22 -11.54
CA GLU A 102 1.09 -0.81 -11.24
C GLU A 102 2.53 -0.62 -10.83
N ILE A 103 3.07 -1.57 -10.05
CA ILE A 103 4.36 -1.39 -9.40
C ILE A 103 5.47 -2.13 -10.13
N PHE A 104 5.22 -3.35 -10.56
CA PHE A 104 6.24 -4.22 -11.12
C PHE A 104 6.21 -4.28 -12.64
N ASP A 105 5.22 -3.70 -13.28
CA ASP A 105 5.19 -3.59 -14.73
C ASP A 105 5.95 -2.34 -15.13
N HIS A 106 7.17 -2.52 -15.58
CA HIS A 106 8.08 -1.42 -15.84
C HIS A 106 8.02 -0.93 -17.28
N GLY A 107 6.95 -1.20 -17.97
CA GLY A 107 6.83 -0.78 -19.32
C GLY A 107 7.73 -1.56 -20.27
N VAL A 108 8.03 -2.71 -19.88
CA VAL A 108 8.89 -3.58 -20.69
C VAL A 108 8.16 -4.01 -21.93
#